data_a68defdc4ec57926901c99890e2b4081
#
_entry.id   a68defdc4ec57926901c99890e2b4081
#
_cell.length_a   1.000
_cell.length_b   1.000
_cell.length_c   1.000
_cell.angle_alpha   90.00
_cell.angle_beta   90.00
_cell.angle_gamma   90.00
#
_symmetry.space_group_name_H-M   'P 1'
#
loop_
_entity.id
_entity.type
_entity.pdbx_description
1 polymer ?
#
loop_
_entity_poly.entity_id
_entity_poly.type
_entity_poly.pdbx_seq_one_letter_code
_entity_poly.pdbx_strand_id
1 'polypeptide(L)'
;MEIKKECEQYLAEYYQGLFFGNVNKRYRAMTGAELRKRMSRLTEANLKPLVKSNELSDVHAMLSKVCAYLMRREGHLTGPALEQWESGCRQMNEFCEALARKDLEYVNGLSLEDLEQVLKMQGIRRYLLTNSLERAYQLFYIPKTIKKGILESVKQKPEQEYPGAREMKRRFILHVGPTNSGKTHDALERLKECRHGAYFGPLRLLALEVYDKLNTEGLSCSMVTGEETLEVPGAVCQSCTVEMLNDHEYFDIVVVDECQMIADPYRGHNWTRAVLGLRAEEIHLCMAPEAEDIVVQMIKRCGDQYRVVRHKRNTRLTMEKKPYNLKQDLKKGDALIVFSKKSVLALAAHLENEGIHCSVIYGSLPPATRREQVRRFLARETEVVVSTDAIGMGLNLPIRRIVFVETRKFDGVNKRTLNPEEIKQIA
;
A
#
# COMPACT_ATOMS: atom_id res chain seq x y z
N MET A 1 2.24 19.45 10.54
CA MET A 1 3.55 19.66 11.20
C MET A 1 4.63 18.79 10.56
N GLU A 2 4.35 17.54 10.24
CA GLU A 2 5.29 16.57 9.65
C GLU A 2 5.72 16.94 8.22
N ILE A 3 4.77 17.26 7.35
CA ILE A 3 5.02 17.68 5.95
C ILE A 3 5.90 18.93 5.87
N LYS A 4 5.69 19.86 6.81
CA LYS A 4 6.49 21.08 6.91
C LYS A 4 7.96 20.73 7.14
N LYS A 5 8.21 19.82 8.09
CA LYS A 5 9.56 19.40 8.47
C LYS A 5 10.26 18.65 7.34
N GLU A 6 9.55 17.73 6.65
CA GLU A 6 10.09 17.01 5.50
C GLU A 6 10.46 17.95 4.35
N CYS A 7 9.59 18.93 4.07
CA CYS A 7 9.86 19.91 3.02
C CYS A 7 11.05 20.83 3.34
N GLU A 8 11.17 21.26 4.58
CA GLU A 8 12.29 22.07 5.07
C GLU A 8 13.60 21.27 5.00
N GLN A 9 13.56 20.02 5.41
CA GLN A 9 14.70 19.11 5.34
C GLN A 9 15.12 18.87 3.90
N TYR A 10 14.18 18.59 3.00
CA TYR A 10 14.46 18.36 1.59
C TYR A 10 15.13 19.57 0.91
N LEU A 11 14.63 20.78 1.19
CA LEU A 11 15.20 22.01 0.64
C LEU A 11 16.58 22.29 1.21
N ALA A 12 16.79 22.05 2.51
CA ALA A 12 18.08 22.16 3.14
C ALA A 12 19.09 21.20 2.51
N GLU A 13 18.72 19.94 2.32
CA GLU A 13 19.53 18.90 1.67
C GLU A 13 19.86 19.27 0.21
N TYR A 14 18.88 19.78 -0.53
CA TYR A 14 19.04 20.20 -1.91
C TYR A 14 20.06 21.35 -2.04
N TYR A 15 19.88 22.44 -1.29
CA TYR A 15 20.80 23.57 -1.32
C TYR A 15 22.17 23.22 -0.74
N GLN A 16 22.23 22.41 0.27
CA GLN A 16 23.47 21.90 0.82
C GLN A 16 24.22 21.03 -0.19
N GLY A 17 23.54 20.14 -0.89
CA GLY A 17 24.12 19.35 -1.97
C GLY A 17 24.67 20.20 -3.11
N LEU A 18 23.95 21.26 -3.49
CA LEU A 18 24.38 22.20 -4.53
C LEU A 18 25.61 23.00 -4.14
N PHE A 19 25.68 23.52 -2.92
CA PHE A 19 26.66 24.56 -2.54
C PHE A 19 27.74 24.08 -1.56
N PHE A 20 27.46 23.07 -0.77
CA PHE A 20 28.40 22.59 0.25
C PHE A 20 29.18 21.35 -0.14
N GLY A 21 28.76 20.52 -0.98
CA GLY A 21 29.51 19.34 -1.34
C GLY A 21 31.01 19.57 -1.30
N ASN A 22 31.78 19.09 -2.19
CA ASN A 22 33.21 19.33 -2.25
C ASN A 22 33.65 20.78 -2.61
N VAL A 23 32.68 21.69 -2.78
CA VAL A 23 32.93 23.09 -3.17
C VAL A 23 33.49 23.91 -2.03
N ASN A 24 33.13 23.59 -0.78
CA ASN A 24 33.46 24.44 0.36
C ASN A 24 34.99 24.63 0.58
N LYS A 25 35.81 23.61 0.41
CA LYS A 25 37.29 23.72 0.55
C LYS A 25 37.98 24.37 -0.64
N ARG A 26 37.42 24.27 -1.85
CA ARG A 26 38.06 24.77 -3.09
C ARG A 26 37.40 26.04 -3.64
N TYR A 27 36.33 26.49 -3.03
CA TYR A 27 35.53 27.61 -3.48
C TYR A 27 36.32 28.89 -3.64
N ARG A 28 37.26 29.19 -2.73
CA ARG A 28 38.13 30.38 -2.77
C ARG A 28 39.12 30.38 -3.93
N ALA A 29 39.45 29.22 -4.48
CA ALA A 29 40.44 29.04 -5.53
C ALA A 29 39.86 28.87 -6.94
N MET A 30 38.50 28.66 -7.06
CA MET A 30 37.88 28.44 -8.36
C MET A 30 37.61 29.73 -9.12
N THR A 31 37.87 29.71 -10.42
CA THR A 31 37.40 30.76 -11.33
C THR A 31 35.89 30.64 -11.54
N GLY A 32 35.22 31.74 -11.94
CA GLY A 32 33.77 31.71 -12.25
C GLY A 32 33.41 30.69 -13.33
N ALA A 33 34.34 30.48 -14.30
CA ALA A 33 34.17 29.50 -15.37
C ALA A 33 34.22 28.03 -14.85
N GLU A 34 35.14 27.76 -13.92
CA GLU A 34 35.23 26.40 -13.30
C GLU A 34 34.07 26.10 -12.40
N LEU A 35 33.60 27.12 -11.66
CA LEU A 35 32.41 26.99 -10.85
C LEU A 35 31.17 26.65 -11.73
N ARG A 36 31.02 27.36 -12.87
CA ARG A 36 29.97 27.08 -13.87
C ARG A 36 29.99 25.63 -14.35
N LYS A 37 31.19 25.22 -14.81
CA LYS A 37 31.36 23.84 -15.35
C LYS A 37 31.08 22.76 -14.34
N ARG A 38 31.35 22.99 -13.06
CA ARG A 38 30.98 22.04 -11.99
C ARG A 38 29.51 22.04 -11.66
N MET A 39 28.92 23.21 -11.55
CA MET A 39 27.48 23.32 -11.26
C MET A 39 26.61 22.75 -12.39
N SER A 40 27.04 22.90 -13.66
CA SER A 40 26.34 22.29 -14.81
C SER A 40 26.37 20.77 -14.81
N ARG A 41 27.29 20.15 -14.08
CA ARG A 41 27.39 18.68 -13.93
C ARG A 41 26.69 18.13 -12.71
N LEU A 42 26.14 19.00 -11.86
CA LEU A 42 25.35 18.56 -10.71
C LEU A 42 23.99 18.07 -11.21
N THR A 43 23.83 16.76 -11.25
CA THR A 43 22.58 16.10 -11.52
C THR A 43 21.92 15.69 -10.20
N GLU A 44 20.64 15.40 -10.22
CA GLU A 44 19.90 14.94 -9.05
C GLU A 44 20.55 13.71 -8.38
N ALA A 45 21.12 12.81 -9.19
CA ALA A 45 21.85 11.64 -8.70
C ALA A 45 23.14 12.03 -7.91
N ASN A 46 23.74 13.17 -8.23
CA ASN A 46 24.95 13.68 -7.58
C ASN A 46 24.65 14.60 -6.39
N LEU A 47 23.38 14.95 -6.20
CA LEU A 47 22.89 15.79 -5.09
C LEU A 47 22.47 14.95 -3.87
N LYS A 48 22.95 13.73 -3.74
CA LYS A 48 22.75 12.95 -2.52
C LYS A 48 23.25 13.77 -1.32
N PRO A 49 22.49 13.75 -0.20
CA PRO A 49 22.79 14.57 0.97
C PRO A 49 24.20 14.27 1.51
N LEU A 50 25.15 15.19 1.21
CA LEU A 50 26.54 15.12 1.68
C LEU A 50 26.72 15.90 2.99
N VAL A 51 25.64 16.40 3.58
CA VAL A 51 25.74 17.42 4.60
C VAL A 51 25.03 17.02 5.89
N LYS A 52 25.75 17.25 6.99
CA LYS A 52 25.32 16.92 8.35
C LYS A 52 24.56 18.04 9.06
N SER A 53 24.49 19.25 8.52
CA SER A 53 23.77 20.37 9.11
C SER A 53 22.39 20.48 8.47
N ASN A 54 21.34 20.49 9.28
CA ASN A 54 19.94 20.55 8.86
C ASN A 54 19.33 21.94 9.07
N GLU A 55 20.15 22.98 9.25
CA GLU A 55 19.64 24.32 9.49
C GLU A 55 19.54 25.16 8.21
N LEU A 56 18.34 25.63 7.91
CA LEU A 56 18.07 26.47 6.73
C LEU A 56 18.81 27.82 6.79
N SER A 57 19.12 28.31 7.99
CA SER A 57 19.97 29.52 8.19
C SER A 57 21.36 29.37 7.58
N ASP A 58 21.92 28.16 7.65
CA ASP A 58 23.24 27.89 7.08
C ASP A 58 23.20 27.87 5.55
N VAL A 59 22.09 27.36 4.99
CA VAL A 59 21.86 27.38 3.55
C VAL A 59 21.73 28.81 3.03
N HIS A 60 20.99 29.66 3.74
CA HIS A 60 20.85 31.09 3.42
C HIS A 60 22.20 31.81 3.47
N ALA A 61 22.97 31.65 4.55
CA ALA A 61 24.27 32.27 4.72
C ALA A 61 25.25 31.87 3.60
N MET A 62 25.18 30.63 3.15
CA MET A 62 26.01 30.13 2.06
C MET A 62 25.59 30.69 0.70
N LEU A 63 24.29 30.71 0.40
CA LEU A 63 23.77 31.32 -0.81
C LEU A 63 24.16 32.76 -0.94
N SER A 64 24.06 33.51 0.14
CA SER A 64 24.51 34.93 0.19
C SER A 64 26.01 35.07 -0.11
N LYS A 65 26.85 34.17 0.41
CA LYS A 65 28.30 34.16 0.11
C LYS A 65 28.58 33.78 -1.34
N VAL A 66 27.86 32.83 -1.92
CA VAL A 66 27.99 32.45 -3.33
C VAL A 66 27.59 33.61 -4.23
N CYS A 67 26.47 34.27 -3.97
CA CYS A 67 26.03 35.44 -4.70
C CYS A 67 27.04 36.57 -4.63
N ALA A 68 27.53 36.92 -3.43
CA ALA A 68 28.54 37.97 -3.24
C ALA A 68 29.85 37.65 -3.96
N TYR A 69 30.30 36.40 -3.98
CA TYR A 69 31.47 35.97 -4.72
C TYR A 69 31.30 36.13 -6.23
N LEU A 70 30.19 35.69 -6.78
CA LEU A 70 29.90 35.81 -8.20
C LEU A 70 29.78 37.27 -8.64
N MET A 71 29.15 38.14 -7.85
CA MET A 71 29.07 39.56 -8.09
C MET A 71 30.46 40.25 -8.16
N ARG A 72 31.41 39.86 -7.31
CA ARG A 72 32.76 40.40 -7.32
C ARG A 72 33.60 39.94 -8.50
N ARG A 73 33.39 38.70 -8.96
CA ARG A 73 34.22 38.07 -10.02
C ARG A 73 33.74 38.41 -11.42
N GLU A 74 32.48 38.62 -11.61
CA GLU A 74 31.90 38.95 -12.93
C GLU A 74 31.61 40.44 -13.09
N GLY A 75 32.34 41.31 -12.43
CA GLY A 75 32.25 42.74 -12.25
C GLY A 75 31.86 43.65 -13.43
N HIS A 76 31.14 43.13 -14.43
CA HIS A 76 30.80 43.81 -15.65
C HIS A 76 29.30 43.93 -15.92
N LEU A 77 28.44 43.71 -14.93
CA LEU A 77 27.03 44.04 -15.08
C LEU A 77 26.84 45.51 -14.76
N THR A 78 26.30 46.24 -15.71
CA THR A 78 25.96 47.66 -15.58
C THR A 78 24.54 47.90 -16.00
N GLY A 79 23.95 48.95 -15.46
CA GLY A 79 22.58 49.38 -15.83
C GLY A 79 21.49 48.35 -15.53
N PRO A 80 20.49 48.22 -16.42
CA PRO A 80 19.31 47.39 -16.17
C PRO A 80 19.59 45.91 -15.84
N ALA A 81 20.69 45.34 -16.36
CA ALA A 81 21.10 43.97 -16.08
C ALA A 81 21.58 43.78 -14.64
N LEU A 82 22.23 44.79 -14.06
CA LEU A 82 22.67 44.79 -12.66
C LEU A 82 21.46 44.90 -11.73
N GLU A 83 20.54 45.82 -12.01
CA GLU A 83 19.31 46.00 -11.22
C GLU A 83 18.47 44.73 -11.20
N GLN A 84 18.30 44.10 -12.34
CA GLN A 84 17.54 42.84 -12.45
C GLN A 84 18.23 41.71 -11.67
N TRP A 85 19.55 41.65 -11.70
CA TRP A 85 20.33 40.72 -10.91
C TRP A 85 20.17 40.96 -9.40
N GLU A 86 20.34 42.21 -8.95
CA GLU A 86 20.20 42.56 -7.54
C GLU A 86 18.78 42.32 -7.02
N SER A 87 17.76 42.57 -7.86
CA SER A 87 16.37 42.25 -7.55
C SER A 87 16.19 40.76 -7.35
N GLY A 88 16.68 39.95 -8.27
CA GLY A 88 16.59 38.50 -8.16
C GLY A 88 17.36 37.92 -6.97
N CYS A 89 18.54 38.50 -6.64
CA CYS A 89 19.26 38.11 -5.43
C CYS A 89 18.46 38.44 -4.16
N ARG A 90 17.82 39.61 -4.12
CA ARG A 90 16.96 39.98 -2.98
C ARG A 90 15.80 39.01 -2.81
N GLN A 91 15.07 38.74 -3.88
CA GLN A 91 13.94 37.79 -3.84
C GLN A 91 14.37 36.40 -3.38
N MET A 92 15.53 35.93 -3.84
CA MET A 92 16.06 34.65 -3.41
C MET A 92 16.49 34.66 -1.94
N ASN A 93 17.09 35.73 -1.48
CA ASN A 93 17.47 35.90 -0.07
C ASN A 93 16.21 35.93 0.81
N GLU A 94 15.17 36.67 0.42
CA GLU A 94 13.89 36.70 1.12
C GLU A 94 13.23 35.32 1.18
N PHE A 95 13.27 34.59 0.09
CA PHE A 95 12.79 33.22 0.04
C PHE A 95 13.56 32.30 1.01
N CYS A 96 14.90 32.35 0.98
CA CYS A 96 15.73 31.57 1.89
C CYS A 96 15.54 31.97 3.37
N GLU A 97 15.39 33.29 3.63
CA GLU A 97 15.10 33.80 4.98
C GLU A 97 13.73 33.35 5.49
N ALA A 98 12.71 33.40 4.62
CA ALA A 98 11.37 32.92 4.96
C ALA A 98 11.39 31.41 5.28
N LEU A 99 12.14 30.64 4.54
CA LEU A 99 12.34 29.20 4.83
C LEU A 99 13.08 29.01 6.17
N ALA A 100 14.14 29.78 6.43
CA ALA A 100 14.89 29.73 7.68
C ALA A 100 14.01 30.08 8.89
N ARG A 101 13.13 31.06 8.73
CA ARG A 101 12.13 31.44 9.74
C ARG A 101 10.92 30.48 9.81
N LYS A 102 10.88 29.48 8.92
CA LYS A 102 9.74 28.56 8.80
C LYS A 102 8.43 29.26 8.43
N ASP A 103 8.55 30.37 7.72
CA ASP A 103 7.41 31.18 7.24
C ASP A 103 6.85 30.55 5.96
N LEU A 104 5.94 29.60 6.16
CA LEU A 104 5.31 28.88 5.06
C LEU A 104 4.19 29.71 4.40
N GLU A 105 3.65 30.72 5.04
CA GLU A 105 2.68 31.63 4.41
C GLU A 105 3.35 32.44 3.33
N TYR A 106 4.51 33.00 3.60
CA TYR A 106 5.32 33.68 2.60
C TYR A 106 5.66 32.77 1.41
N VAL A 107 6.20 31.58 1.70
CA VAL A 107 6.55 30.60 0.65
C VAL A 107 5.34 30.15 -0.17
N ASN A 108 4.18 30.04 0.44
CA ASN A 108 2.93 29.71 -0.25
C ASN A 108 2.34 30.87 -1.04
N GLY A 109 2.66 32.11 -0.64
CA GLY A 109 2.18 33.33 -1.29
C GLY A 109 2.98 33.74 -2.53
N LEU A 110 4.16 33.15 -2.76
CA LEU A 110 4.94 33.39 -3.96
C LEU A 110 4.21 32.88 -5.20
N SER A 111 3.94 33.77 -6.12
CA SER A 111 3.34 33.41 -7.39
C SER A 111 4.36 32.76 -8.34
N LEU A 112 3.86 32.04 -9.35
CA LEU A 112 4.69 31.55 -10.47
C LEU A 112 5.42 32.71 -11.16
N GLU A 113 4.80 33.87 -11.27
CA GLU A 113 5.36 35.06 -11.92
C GLU A 113 6.56 35.61 -11.14
N ASP A 114 6.49 35.62 -9.79
CA ASP A 114 7.62 36.08 -8.96
C ASP A 114 8.83 35.16 -9.13
N LEU A 115 8.61 33.87 -9.19
CA LEU A 115 9.66 32.89 -9.45
C LEU A 115 10.18 32.98 -10.87
N GLU A 116 9.32 33.18 -11.87
CA GLU A 116 9.72 33.37 -13.26
C GLU A 116 10.58 34.62 -13.47
N GLN A 117 10.32 35.70 -12.73
CA GLN A 117 11.16 36.89 -12.81
C GLN A 117 12.60 36.60 -12.34
N VAL A 118 12.75 35.84 -11.26
CA VAL A 118 14.07 35.38 -10.81
C VAL A 118 14.72 34.46 -11.84
N LEU A 119 13.94 33.65 -12.54
CA LEU A 119 14.38 32.70 -13.58
C LEU A 119 14.84 33.42 -14.88
N LYS A 120 14.41 34.64 -15.13
CA LYS A 120 14.78 35.44 -16.34
C LYS A 120 16.15 36.14 -16.26
N MET A 121 16.90 35.95 -15.18
CA MET A 121 18.23 36.54 -15.02
C MET A 121 19.25 36.00 -16.02
N GLN A 122 20.12 36.86 -16.52
CA GLN A 122 21.10 36.52 -17.57
C GLN A 122 22.48 36.11 -17.01
N GLY A 123 23.23 35.36 -17.83
CA GLY A 123 24.59 35.00 -17.52
C GLY A 123 24.74 33.83 -16.53
N ILE A 124 25.93 33.72 -15.96
CA ILE A 124 26.28 32.65 -15.02
C ILE A 124 25.43 32.64 -13.75
N ARG A 125 25.05 33.82 -13.37
CA ARG A 125 24.23 34.10 -12.21
C ARG A 125 22.85 33.48 -12.41
N ARG A 126 22.30 33.72 -13.60
CA ARG A 126 21.07 33.04 -14.05
C ARG A 126 21.23 31.54 -13.94
N TYR A 127 22.32 30.99 -14.42
CA TYR A 127 22.56 29.55 -14.40
C TYR A 127 22.51 28.96 -12.98
N LEU A 128 23.25 29.57 -12.04
CA LEU A 128 23.30 29.07 -10.67
C LEU A 128 21.96 29.23 -9.91
N LEU A 129 21.43 30.45 -9.94
CA LEU A 129 20.24 30.79 -9.17
C LEU A 129 18.97 30.22 -9.80
N THR A 130 18.87 30.29 -11.13
CA THR A 130 17.72 29.82 -11.88
C THR A 130 17.55 28.31 -11.75
N ASN A 131 18.62 27.54 -12.00
CA ASN A 131 18.54 26.08 -11.90
C ASN A 131 18.23 25.63 -10.46
N SER A 132 18.80 26.30 -9.46
CA SER A 132 18.52 25.98 -8.06
C SER A 132 17.10 26.30 -7.66
N LEU A 133 16.57 27.46 -8.07
CA LEU A 133 15.21 27.86 -7.77
C LEU A 133 14.19 27.05 -8.57
N GLU A 134 14.41 26.84 -9.85
CA GLU A 134 13.56 26.00 -10.69
C GLU A 134 13.47 24.58 -10.12
N ARG A 135 14.61 24.04 -9.73
CA ARG A 135 14.66 22.72 -9.14
C ARG A 135 13.99 22.66 -7.77
N ALA A 136 14.21 23.66 -6.92
CA ALA A 136 13.51 23.78 -5.65
C ALA A 136 12.00 23.94 -5.83
N TYR A 137 11.57 24.70 -6.84
CA TYR A 137 10.18 24.85 -7.19
C TYR A 137 9.55 23.51 -7.62
N GLN A 138 10.17 22.80 -8.56
CA GLN A 138 9.67 21.53 -9.07
C GLN A 138 9.64 20.43 -7.99
N LEU A 139 10.69 20.34 -7.18
CA LEU A 139 10.85 19.25 -6.22
C LEU A 139 10.25 19.53 -4.85
N PHE A 140 10.02 20.78 -4.53
CA PHE A 140 9.53 21.23 -3.23
C PHE A 140 8.16 21.90 -3.29
N TYR A 141 8.04 23.00 -4.07
CA TYR A 141 6.82 23.81 -4.06
C TYR A 141 5.63 23.09 -4.69
N ILE A 142 5.84 22.49 -5.86
CA ILE A 142 4.76 21.76 -6.55
C ILE A 142 4.25 20.57 -5.74
N PRO A 143 5.09 19.64 -5.28
CA PRO A 143 4.62 18.52 -4.46
C PRO A 143 3.96 18.98 -3.16
N LYS A 144 4.46 20.04 -2.52
CA LYS A 144 3.87 20.61 -1.32
C LYS A 144 2.48 21.16 -1.56
N THR A 145 2.29 21.89 -2.66
CA THR A 145 1.00 22.49 -3.03
C THR A 145 -0.03 21.41 -3.35
N ILE A 146 0.39 20.38 -4.11
CA ILE A 146 -0.46 19.22 -4.41
C ILE A 146 -0.82 18.51 -3.10
N LYS A 147 0.15 18.24 -2.25
CA LYS A 147 -0.08 17.56 -0.96
C LYS A 147 -0.98 18.37 -0.03
N LYS A 148 -0.85 19.72 -0.01
CA LYS A 148 -1.76 20.60 0.73
C LYS A 148 -3.18 20.53 0.19
N GLY A 149 -3.35 20.58 -1.14
CA GLY A 149 -4.66 20.46 -1.79
C GLY A 149 -5.31 19.09 -1.50
N ILE A 150 -4.56 18.01 -1.57
CA ILE A 150 -5.02 16.67 -1.19
C ILE A 150 -5.45 16.65 0.28
N LEU A 151 -4.63 17.18 1.21
CA LEU A 151 -4.94 17.21 2.63
C LEU A 151 -6.14 18.08 2.97
N GLU A 152 -6.34 19.17 2.24
CA GLU A 152 -7.54 20.02 2.39
C GLU A 152 -8.79 19.33 1.84
N SER A 153 -8.66 18.55 0.77
CA SER A 153 -9.72 17.69 0.23
C SER A 153 -10.07 16.55 1.19
N VAL A 154 -9.07 15.94 1.85
CA VAL A 154 -9.24 14.87 2.85
C VAL A 154 -9.83 15.38 4.19
N LYS A 155 -10.04 16.70 4.36
CA LYS A 155 -10.82 17.22 5.51
C LYS A 155 -12.30 16.83 5.47
N GLN A 156 -12.78 16.31 4.35
CA GLN A 156 -14.10 15.66 4.31
C GLN A 156 -14.01 14.34 5.07
N LYS A 157 -15.04 14.07 5.84
CA LYS A 157 -15.16 12.79 6.55
C LYS A 157 -15.24 11.67 5.49
N PRO A 158 -14.41 10.63 5.54
CA PRO A 158 -14.37 9.59 4.50
C PRO A 158 -15.73 8.97 4.19
N GLU A 159 -16.59 8.89 5.20
CA GLU A 159 -17.95 8.39 5.03
C GLU A 159 -18.84 9.28 4.15
N GLN A 160 -18.48 10.55 3.95
CA GLN A 160 -19.22 11.49 3.09
C GLN A 160 -18.88 11.36 1.61
N GLU A 161 -17.82 10.63 1.28
CA GLU A 161 -17.45 10.32 -0.10
C GLU A 161 -18.46 9.38 -0.79
N TYR A 162 -19.32 8.73 0.00
CA TYR A 162 -20.32 7.76 -0.46
C TYR A 162 -21.76 8.22 -0.18
N PRO A 163 -22.26 9.28 -0.83
CA PRO A 163 -23.59 9.83 -0.55
C PRO A 163 -24.69 8.80 -0.76
N GLY A 164 -24.65 8.01 -1.82
CA GLY A 164 -25.64 6.98 -2.08
C GLY A 164 -25.77 5.92 -0.98
N ALA A 165 -24.65 5.56 -0.32
CA ALA A 165 -24.70 4.67 0.83
C ALA A 165 -25.24 5.39 2.10
N ARG A 166 -25.05 6.74 2.20
CA ARG A 166 -25.56 7.55 3.34
C ARG A 166 -27.08 7.78 3.28
N GLU A 167 -27.68 7.72 2.09
CA GLU A 167 -29.13 7.81 1.90
C GLU A 167 -29.88 6.54 2.28
N MET A 168 -29.16 5.43 2.47
CA MET A 168 -29.73 4.12 2.78
C MET A 168 -29.75 3.85 4.28
N LYS A 169 -30.68 3.01 4.70
CA LYS A 169 -30.68 2.36 6.03
C LYS A 169 -30.03 1.00 5.91
N ARG A 170 -28.72 0.95 6.16
CA ARG A 170 -27.93 -0.27 6.06
C ARG A 170 -27.91 -1.00 7.39
N ARG A 171 -27.93 -2.33 7.33
CA ARG A 171 -27.83 -3.22 8.48
C ARG A 171 -26.61 -4.12 8.34
N PHE A 172 -25.66 -4.00 9.24
CA PHE A 172 -24.46 -4.81 9.26
C PHE A 172 -24.58 -6.01 10.20
N ILE A 173 -24.17 -7.18 9.73
CA ILE A 173 -24.03 -8.40 10.52
C ILE A 173 -22.54 -8.78 10.51
N LEU A 174 -21.88 -8.62 11.66
CA LEU A 174 -20.46 -8.90 11.80
C LEU A 174 -20.27 -10.33 12.31
N HIS A 175 -19.78 -11.19 11.45
CA HIS A 175 -19.38 -12.54 11.79
C HIS A 175 -17.93 -12.53 12.28
N VAL A 176 -17.76 -12.55 13.59
CA VAL A 176 -16.44 -12.42 14.23
C VAL A 176 -15.99 -13.74 14.82
N GLY A 177 -14.80 -14.17 14.43
CA GLY A 177 -14.24 -15.41 14.97
C GLY A 177 -12.94 -15.83 14.26
N PRO A 178 -12.24 -16.83 14.78
CA PRO A 178 -11.00 -17.33 14.17
C PRO A 178 -11.25 -17.98 12.80
N THR A 179 -10.18 -18.29 12.08
CA THR A 179 -10.27 -19.05 10.82
C THR A 179 -10.92 -20.41 11.07
N ASN A 180 -11.64 -20.96 10.09
CA ASN A 180 -12.36 -22.24 10.18
C ASN A 180 -13.38 -22.32 11.32
N SER A 181 -14.12 -21.25 11.58
CA SER A 181 -15.19 -21.19 12.58
C SER A 181 -16.61 -21.10 12.00
N GLY A 182 -16.76 -21.24 10.68
CA GLY A 182 -18.05 -21.21 10.00
C GLY A 182 -18.59 -19.82 9.64
N LYS A 183 -17.83 -18.74 9.85
CA LYS A 183 -18.25 -17.35 9.55
C LYS A 183 -18.81 -17.19 8.14
N THR A 184 -17.98 -17.53 7.15
CA THR A 184 -18.31 -17.38 5.74
C THR A 184 -19.44 -18.32 5.32
N HIS A 185 -19.52 -19.52 5.92
CA HIS A 185 -20.62 -20.44 5.67
C HIS A 185 -21.96 -19.82 6.07
N ASP A 186 -22.09 -19.34 7.32
CA ASP A 186 -23.33 -18.75 7.80
C ASP A 186 -23.75 -17.50 7.02
N ALA A 187 -22.77 -16.68 6.62
CA ALA A 187 -23.00 -15.50 5.78
C ALA A 187 -23.49 -15.91 4.37
N LEU A 188 -22.92 -16.96 3.77
CA LEU A 188 -23.34 -17.47 2.47
C LEU A 188 -24.72 -18.16 2.51
N GLU A 189 -25.08 -18.83 3.61
CA GLU A 189 -26.44 -19.37 3.78
C GLU A 189 -27.48 -18.24 3.71
N ARG A 190 -27.18 -17.09 4.32
CA ARG A 190 -28.05 -15.92 4.23
C ARG A 190 -28.05 -15.29 2.83
N LEU A 191 -26.90 -15.26 2.14
CA LEU A 191 -26.78 -14.73 0.78
C LEU A 191 -27.67 -15.51 -0.21
N LYS A 192 -27.91 -16.78 0.02
CA LYS A 192 -28.81 -17.60 -0.85
C LYS A 192 -30.26 -17.11 -0.91
N GLU A 193 -30.66 -16.27 0.04
CA GLU A 193 -32.01 -15.70 0.06
C GLU A 193 -32.11 -14.39 -0.73
N CYS A 194 -31.01 -13.93 -1.37
CA CYS A 194 -30.96 -12.67 -2.11
C CYS A 194 -31.81 -12.73 -3.41
N ARG A 195 -32.30 -11.58 -3.80
CA ARG A 195 -32.87 -11.31 -5.13
C ARG A 195 -31.87 -10.56 -6.01
N HIS A 196 -30.98 -9.80 -5.40
CA HIS A 196 -29.84 -9.14 -6.04
C HIS A 196 -28.70 -9.06 -5.03
N GLY A 197 -27.80 -10.02 -5.03
CA GLY A 197 -26.78 -10.16 -4.02
C GLY A 197 -25.36 -10.19 -4.56
N ALA A 198 -24.39 -10.01 -3.66
CA ALA A 198 -22.97 -10.14 -4.01
C ALA A 198 -22.15 -10.75 -2.88
N TYR A 199 -21.13 -11.50 -3.27
CA TYR A 199 -20.02 -11.91 -2.43
C TYR A 199 -18.73 -11.20 -2.88
N PHE A 200 -17.99 -10.63 -1.94
CA PHE A 200 -16.70 -9.98 -2.16
C PHE A 200 -15.62 -10.64 -1.32
N GLY A 201 -14.67 -11.29 -1.97
CA GLY A 201 -13.56 -11.99 -1.33
C GLY A 201 -12.20 -11.40 -1.66
N PRO A 202 -11.15 -11.77 -0.90
CA PRO A 202 -9.80 -11.26 -1.10
C PRO A 202 -9.08 -11.85 -2.32
N LEU A 203 -9.53 -13.00 -2.82
CA LEU A 203 -8.85 -13.77 -3.82
C LEU A 203 -9.81 -14.30 -4.88
N ARG A 204 -9.34 -14.31 -6.13
CA ARG A 204 -10.06 -14.91 -7.25
C ARG A 204 -10.49 -16.36 -6.99
N LEU A 205 -9.66 -17.15 -6.33
CA LEU A 205 -9.98 -18.54 -6.04
C LEU A 205 -11.18 -18.66 -5.11
N LEU A 206 -11.27 -17.82 -4.08
CA LEU A 206 -12.42 -17.78 -3.19
C LEU A 206 -13.69 -17.34 -3.92
N ALA A 207 -13.57 -16.34 -4.80
CA ALA A 207 -14.70 -15.93 -5.63
C ALA A 207 -15.17 -17.09 -6.52
N LEU A 208 -14.23 -17.88 -7.08
CA LEU A 208 -14.57 -19.07 -7.88
C LEU A 208 -15.21 -20.19 -7.05
N GLU A 209 -14.68 -20.48 -5.85
CA GLU A 209 -15.26 -21.47 -4.95
C GLU A 209 -16.70 -21.11 -4.55
N VAL A 210 -16.94 -19.84 -4.25
CA VAL A 210 -18.29 -19.35 -3.93
C VAL A 210 -19.20 -19.40 -5.14
N TYR A 211 -18.71 -19.02 -6.32
CA TYR A 211 -19.41 -19.16 -7.59
C TYR A 211 -19.84 -20.61 -7.85
N ASP A 212 -18.91 -21.56 -7.78
CA ASP A 212 -19.17 -22.99 -7.98
C ASP A 212 -20.16 -23.51 -6.94
N LYS A 213 -19.98 -23.15 -5.67
CA LYS A 213 -20.84 -23.57 -4.57
C LYS A 213 -22.26 -23.07 -4.76
N LEU A 214 -22.47 -21.76 -4.98
CA LEU A 214 -23.80 -21.16 -5.09
C LEU A 214 -24.58 -21.75 -6.29
N ASN A 215 -23.90 -21.89 -7.45
CA ASN A 215 -24.55 -22.51 -8.62
C ASN A 215 -24.89 -23.98 -8.39
N THR A 216 -24.01 -24.73 -7.72
CA THR A 216 -24.28 -26.13 -7.36
C THR A 216 -25.48 -26.27 -6.39
N GLU A 217 -25.63 -25.30 -5.49
CA GLU A 217 -26.72 -25.25 -4.49
C GLU A 217 -28.01 -24.58 -5.02
N GLY A 218 -28.02 -24.21 -6.32
CA GLY A 218 -29.21 -23.74 -7.03
C GLY A 218 -29.44 -22.24 -7.06
N LEU A 219 -28.49 -21.42 -6.55
CA LEU A 219 -28.52 -19.95 -6.71
C LEU A 219 -27.72 -19.57 -7.95
N SER A 220 -28.39 -19.00 -8.98
CA SER A 220 -27.68 -18.54 -10.17
C SER A 220 -26.72 -17.36 -9.83
N CYS A 221 -25.45 -17.60 -10.00
CA CYS A 221 -24.39 -16.68 -9.62
C CYS A 221 -23.42 -16.51 -10.79
N SER A 222 -23.08 -15.27 -11.14
CA SER A 222 -21.97 -14.94 -12.04
C SER A 222 -20.68 -14.70 -11.24
N MET A 223 -19.53 -14.82 -11.89
CA MET A 223 -18.26 -14.47 -11.27
C MET A 223 -17.59 -13.31 -12.01
N VAL A 224 -17.09 -12.31 -11.25
CA VAL A 224 -16.38 -11.16 -11.81
C VAL A 224 -15.09 -10.94 -11.03
N THR A 225 -13.96 -11.05 -11.73
CA THR A 225 -12.64 -10.78 -11.18
C THR A 225 -11.83 -9.91 -12.13
N GLY A 226 -10.71 -9.36 -11.70
CA GLY A 226 -9.85 -8.53 -12.56
C GLY A 226 -9.25 -9.26 -13.77
N GLU A 227 -9.29 -10.60 -13.79
CA GLU A 227 -8.70 -11.40 -14.88
C GLU A 227 -9.74 -12.20 -15.69
N GLU A 228 -10.92 -12.47 -15.11
CA GLU A 228 -11.89 -13.37 -15.72
C GLU A 228 -13.31 -13.01 -15.27
N THR A 229 -14.23 -13.11 -16.20
CA THR A 229 -15.67 -13.02 -15.94
C THR A 229 -16.36 -14.30 -16.44
N LEU A 230 -17.14 -14.94 -15.58
CA LEU A 230 -17.99 -16.07 -15.91
C LEU A 230 -19.44 -15.64 -15.76
N GLU A 231 -20.08 -15.34 -16.86
CA GLU A 231 -21.48 -14.88 -16.87
C GLU A 231 -22.45 -16.05 -16.86
N VAL A 232 -23.43 -15.97 -15.98
CA VAL A 232 -24.60 -16.85 -15.94
C VAL A 232 -25.83 -16.02 -16.33
N PRO A 233 -26.52 -16.32 -17.44
CA PRO A 233 -27.68 -15.54 -17.85
C PRO A 233 -28.76 -15.51 -16.78
N GLY A 234 -29.21 -14.31 -16.40
CA GLY A 234 -30.24 -14.14 -15.36
C GLY A 234 -29.76 -14.39 -13.94
N ALA A 235 -28.43 -14.33 -13.71
CA ALA A 235 -27.87 -14.47 -12.37
C ALA A 235 -28.42 -13.39 -11.43
N VAL A 236 -28.85 -13.82 -10.26
CA VAL A 236 -29.32 -12.95 -9.17
C VAL A 236 -28.23 -12.63 -8.17
N CYS A 237 -27.08 -13.27 -8.29
CA CYS A 237 -25.94 -13.08 -7.42
C CYS A 237 -24.65 -12.92 -8.24
N GLN A 238 -23.69 -12.23 -7.67
CA GLN A 238 -22.34 -12.17 -8.23
C GLN A 238 -21.28 -12.48 -7.17
N SER A 239 -20.31 -13.29 -7.55
CA SER A 239 -19.15 -13.62 -6.73
C SER A 239 -17.92 -12.90 -7.29
N CYS A 240 -17.34 -11.97 -6.50
CA CYS A 240 -16.32 -11.05 -6.97
C CYS A 240 -15.09 -11.02 -6.06
N THR A 241 -13.97 -10.58 -6.61
CA THR A 241 -12.91 -10.06 -5.76
C THR A 241 -13.28 -8.65 -5.29
N VAL A 242 -12.84 -8.27 -4.10
CA VAL A 242 -13.24 -7.00 -3.46
C VAL A 242 -12.89 -5.76 -4.29
N GLU A 243 -11.86 -5.84 -5.14
CA GLU A 243 -11.48 -4.78 -6.07
C GLU A 243 -12.56 -4.47 -7.11
N MET A 244 -13.40 -5.46 -7.43
CA MET A 244 -14.48 -5.33 -8.43
C MET A 244 -15.75 -4.71 -7.86
N LEU A 245 -15.73 -4.35 -6.57
CA LEU A 245 -16.87 -3.69 -5.93
C LEU A 245 -17.26 -2.41 -6.68
N ASN A 246 -18.57 -2.32 -7.00
CA ASN A 246 -19.19 -1.12 -7.57
C ASN A 246 -20.08 -0.46 -6.51
N ASP A 247 -19.67 0.68 -5.98
CA ASP A 247 -20.39 1.43 -4.95
C ASP A 247 -21.61 2.22 -5.49
N HIS A 248 -21.86 2.17 -6.81
CA HIS A 248 -23.08 2.68 -7.43
C HIS A 248 -24.18 1.63 -7.58
N GLU A 249 -23.83 0.36 -7.48
CA GLU A 249 -24.77 -0.76 -7.59
C GLU A 249 -25.50 -1.00 -6.27
N TYR A 250 -26.79 -1.32 -6.38
CA TYR A 250 -27.64 -1.61 -5.23
C TYR A 250 -27.80 -3.11 -5.05
N PHE A 251 -27.72 -3.58 -3.82
CA PHE A 251 -27.92 -4.96 -3.45
C PHE A 251 -28.92 -5.09 -2.30
N ASP A 252 -29.63 -6.21 -2.20
CA ASP A 252 -30.39 -6.53 -1.00
C ASP A 252 -29.52 -7.22 0.07
N ILE A 253 -28.69 -8.18 -0.31
CA ILE A 253 -27.77 -8.87 0.62
C ILE A 253 -26.35 -8.91 0.03
N VAL A 254 -25.36 -8.55 0.84
CA VAL A 254 -23.95 -8.62 0.48
C VAL A 254 -23.14 -9.34 1.55
N VAL A 255 -22.18 -10.13 1.11
CA VAL A 255 -21.15 -10.73 1.97
C VAL A 255 -19.78 -10.16 1.59
N VAL A 256 -19.05 -9.62 2.56
CA VAL A 256 -17.65 -9.21 2.41
C VAL A 256 -16.81 -10.08 3.32
N ASP A 257 -15.89 -10.81 2.73
CA ASP A 257 -15.08 -11.78 3.47
C ASP A 257 -13.69 -11.27 3.79
N GLU A 258 -13.05 -11.88 4.79
CA GLU A 258 -11.69 -11.58 5.25
C GLU A 258 -11.47 -10.10 5.56
N CYS A 259 -12.42 -9.46 6.28
CA CYS A 259 -12.37 -8.02 6.55
C CYS A 259 -11.19 -7.58 7.42
N GLN A 260 -10.41 -8.46 8.04
CA GLN A 260 -9.14 -8.11 8.66
C GLN A 260 -8.09 -7.61 7.65
N MET A 261 -8.29 -7.88 6.35
CA MET A 261 -7.47 -7.31 5.28
C MET A 261 -7.57 -5.78 5.18
N ILE A 262 -8.48 -5.14 5.92
CA ILE A 262 -8.53 -3.68 6.05
C ILE A 262 -7.20 -3.09 6.58
N ALA A 263 -6.41 -3.88 7.30
CA ALA A 263 -5.10 -3.52 7.80
C ALA A 263 -3.96 -3.67 6.75
N ASP A 264 -4.26 -4.24 5.58
CA ASP A 264 -3.25 -4.39 4.51
C ASP A 264 -2.88 -3.01 3.93
N PRO A 265 -1.57 -2.64 3.91
CA PRO A 265 -1.13 -1.32 3.47
C PRO A 265 -1.38 -1.03 1.99
N TYR A 266 -1.54 -2.05 1.16
CA TYR A 266 -1.72 -1.92 -0.29
C TYR A 266 -3.18 -2.12 -0.73
N ARG A 267 -3.88 -3.06 -0.12
CA ARG A 267 -5.22 -3.48 -0.53
C ARG A 267 -6.34 -3.09 0.44
N GLY A 268 -6.00 -2.71 1.67
CA GLY A 268 -6.98 -2.45 2.74
C GLY A 268 -8.02 -1.38 2.40
N HIS A 269 -7.67 -0.44 1.52
CA HIS A 269 -8.60 0.57 1.03
C HIS A 269 -9.86 -0.02 0.35
N ASN A 270 -9.78 -1.22 -0.24
CA ASN A 270 -10.95 -1.87 -0.85
C ASN A 270 -11.96 -2.32 0.21
N TRP A 271 -11.50 -2.84 1.36
CA TRP A 271 -12.40 -3.15 2.49
C TRP A 271 -12.95 -1.90 3.16
N THR A 272 -12.14 -0.84 3.27
CA THR A 272 -12.62 0.48 3.71
C THR A 272 -13.74 0.96 2.80
N ARG A 273 -13.56 0.89 1.48
CA ARG A 273 -14.58 1.22 0.48
C ARG A 273 -15.82 0.34 0.63
N ALA A 274 -15.66 -0.96 0.86
CA ALA A 274 -16.79 -1.85 1.07
C ALA A 274 -17.63 -1.46 2.30
N VAL A 275 -16.99 -1.20 3.43
CA VAL A 275 -17.71 -0.80 4.67
C VAL A 275 -18.38 0.57 4.50
N LEU A 276 -17.69 1.54 3.91
CA LEU A 276 -18.22 2.90 3.79
C LEU A 276 -19.21 3.07 2.64
N GLY A 277 -18.97 2.41 1.49
CA GLY A 277 -19.59 2.74 0.22
C GLY A 277 -20.62 1.75 -0.31
N LEU A 278 -20.67 0.50 0.16
CA LEU A 278 -21.65 -0.47 -0.32
C LEU A 278 -23.09 0.03 -0.14
N ARG A 279 -23.85 -0.06 -1.22
CA ARG A 279 -25.27 0.25 -1.25
C ARG A 279 -26.09 -1.05 -1.13
N ALA A 280 -26.24 -1.53 0.10
CA ALA A 280 -26.97 -2.76 0.38
C ALA A 280 -27.85 -2.62 1.63
N GLU A 281 -28.99 -3.32 1.65
CA GLU A 281 -29.88 -3.33 2.83
C GLU A 281 -29.26 -4.14 3.97
N GLU A 282 -28.68 -5.29 3.66
CA GLU A 282 -28.06 -6.19 4.62
C GLU A 282 -26.62 -6.53 4.18
N ILE A 283 -25.64 -6.28 5.06
CA ILE A 283 -24.22 -6.45 4.78
C ILE A 283 -23.61 -7.37 5.82
N HIS A 284 -23.17 -8.55 5.41
CA HIS A 284 -22.47 -9.50 6.23
C HIS A 284 -20.95 -9.30 6.09
N LEU A 285 -20.27 -9.02 7.21
CA LEU A 285 -18.83 -8.85 7.25
C LEU A 285 -18.20 -10.01 8.01
N CYS A 286 -17.43 -10.85 7.32
CA CYS A 286 -16.70 -11.94 7.96
C CYS A 286 -15.28 -11.48 8.31
N MET A 287 -14.88 -11.61 9.57
CA MET A 287 -13.60 -11.08 10.04
C MET A 287 -13.01 -11.86 11.22
N ALA A 288 -11.69 -11.73 11.36
CA ALA A 288 -10.98 -12.10 12.57
C ALA A 288 -11.25 -11.06 13.69
N PRO A 289 -11.12 -11.44 14.97
CA PRO A 289 -11.44 -10.55 16.09
C PRO A 289 -10.68 -9.22 16.08
N GLU A 290 -9.47 -9.20 15.53
CA GLU A 290 -8.57 -8.05 15.48
C GLU A 290 -9.12 -6.88 14.65
N ALA A 291 -10.01 -7.16 13.69
CA ALA A 291 -10.62 -6.13 12.83
C ALA A 291 -11.91 -5.54 13.40
N GLU A 292 -12.48 -6.12 14.44
CA GLU A 292 -13.82 -5.74 14.93
C GLU A 292 -13.89 -4.27 15.34
N ASP A 293 -12.94 -3.81 16.14
CA ASP A 293 -12.99 -2.46 16.70
C ASP A 293 -12.97 -1.38 15.61
N ILE A 294 -12.09 -1.52 14.61
CA ILE A 294 -12.00 -0.54 13.52
C ILE A 294 -13.23 -0.56 12.65
N VAL A 295 -13.75 -1.74 12.32
CA VAL A 295 -14.96 -1.89 11.50
C VAL A 295 -16.18 -1.32 12.22
N VAL A 296 -16.35 -1.61 13.52
CA VAL A 296 -17.43 -1.05 14.33
C VAL A 296 -17.34 0.49 14.40
N GLN A 297 -16.14 1.05 14.55
CA GLN A 297 -15.97 2.50 14.53
C GLN A 297 -16.39 3.12 13.20
N MET A 298 -16.06 2.47 12.08
CA MET A 298 -16.45 2.94 10.75
C MET A 298 -17.98 2.90 10.58
N ILE A 299 -18.63 1.81 10.96
CA ILE A 299 -20.09 1.66 10.88
C ILE A 299 -20.80 2.72 11.74
N LYS A 300 -20.30 2.95 12.97
CA LYS A 300 -20.85 4.00 13.86
C LYS A 300 -20.72 5.40 13.27
N ARG A 301 -19.59 5.72 12.62
CA ARG A 301 -19.41 6.99 11.92
C ARG A 301 -20.39 7.19 10.77
N CYS A 302 -20.76 6.09 10.12
CA CYS A 302 -21.79 6.09 9.09
C CYS A 302 -23.22 6.26 9.63
N GLY A 303 -23.45 6.06 10.94
CA GLY A 303 -24.79 6.06 11.54
C GLY A 303 -25.58 4.77 11.25
N ASP A 304 -24.93 3.72 10.78
CA ASP A 304 -25.57 2.46 10.41
C ASP A 304 -25.81 1.54 11.62
N GLN A 305 -26.75 0.64 11.47
CA GLN A 305 -27.06 -0.37 12.48
C GLN A 305 -26.14 -1.59 12.32
N TYR A 306 -25.73 -2.20 13.42
CA TYR A 306 -24.97 -3.43 13.38
C TYR A 306 -25.33 -4.40 14.51
N ARG A 307 -25.07 -5.67 14.28
CA ARG A 307 -25.06 -6.73 15.30
C ARG A 307 -23.82 -7.59 15.13
N VAL A 308 -23.32 -8.14 16.23
CA VAL A 308 -22.15 -9.02 16.23
C VAL A 308 -22.58 -10.46 16.49
N VAL A 309 -22.15 -11.36 15.62
CA VAL A 309 -22.32 -12.81 15.75
C VAL A 309 -20.95 -13.41 16.03
N ARG A 310 -20.79 -14.02 17.21
CA ARG A 310 -19.54 -14.64 17.63
C ARG A 310 -19.43 -16.08 17.16
N HIS A 311 -18.42 -16.39 16.41
CA HIS A 311 -18.12 -17.74 15.97
C HIS A 311 -16.96 -18.32 16.79
N LYS A 312 -17.11 -19.58 17.19
CA LYS A 312 -16.07 -20.34 17.87
C LYS A 312 -15.56 -21.43 16.96
N ARG A 313 -14.28 -21.69 17.03
CA ARG A 313 -13.69 -22.79 16.28
C ARG A 313 -14.21 -24.12 16.79
N ASN A 314 -14.67 -24.97 15.89
CA ASN A 314 -15.20 -26.30 16.25
C ASN A 314 -14.07 -27.28 16.65
N THR A 315 -12.87 -27.08 16.11
CA THR A 315 -11.72 -27.94 16.36
C THR A 315 -10.64 -27.19 17.13
N ARG A 316 -10.25 -27.70 18.29
CA ARG A 316 -9.19 -27.08 19.09
C ARG A 316 -7.84 -27.27 18.40
N LEU A 317 -7.10 -26.16 18.22
CA LEU A 317 -5.68 -26.23 17.82
C LEU A 317 -4.83 -26.67 19.02
N THR A 318 -3.96 -27.64 18.77
CA THR A 318 -2.98 -28.11 19.75
C THR A 318 -1.59 -28.07 19.10
N MET A 319 -0.63 -27.54 19.81
CA MET A 319 0.76 -27.53 19.36
C MET A 319 1.46 -28.81 19.87
N GLU A 320 2.08 -29.54 18.96
CA GLU A 320 2.90 -30.71 19.34
C GLU A 320 4.15 -30.25 20.12
N LYS A 321 4.49 -30.97 21.18
CA LYS A 321 5.60 -30.61 22.05
C LYS A 321 6.97 -31.09 21.52
N LYS A 322 6.97 -32.08 20.63
CA LYS A 322 8.19 -32.61 20.04
C LYS A 322 8.55 -31.92 18.75
N PRO A 323 9.82 -31.64 18.47
CA PRO A 323 10.28 -31.21 17.18
C PRO A 323 9.86 -32.20 16.09
N TYR A 324 9.39 -31.68 14.96
CA TYR A 324 8.97 -32.50 13.82
C TYR A 324 10.18 -32.98 13.02
N ASN A 325 10.24 -34.28 12.77
CA ASN A 325 11.22 -34.89 11.88
C ASN A 325 10.54 -35.34 10.58
N LEU A 326 10.86 -34.70 9.46
CA LEU A 326 10.22 -34.94 8.18
C LEU A 326 10.25 -36.41 7.75
N LYS A 327 11.37 -37.12 8.00
CA LYS A 327 11.53 -38.53 7.58
C LYS A 327 10.76 -39.52 8.45
N GLN A 328 10.51 -39.20 9.70
CA GLN A 328 9.94 -40.15 10.66
C GLN A 328 8.48 -39.84 11.02
N ASP A 329 8.11 -38.54 11.00
CA ASP A 329 6.85 -38.10 11.55
C ASP A 329 5.79 -37.77 10.48
N LEU A 330 6.15 -37.77 9.18
CA LEU A 330 5.25 -37.42 8.09
C LEU A 330 4.09 -38.42 8.03
N LYS A 331 2.87 -37.87 7.97
CA LYS A 331 1.62 -38.65 7.93
C LYS A 331 0.67 -38.14 6.85
N LYS A 332 -0.18 -39.03 6.38
CA LYS A 332 -1.28 -38.65 5.46
C LYS A 332 -2.18 -37.58 6.07
N GLY A 333 -2.44 -36.54 5.31
CA GLY A 333 -3.19 -35.38 5.76
C GLY A 333 -2.34 -34.26 6.39
N ASP A 334 -1.01 -34.36 6.36
CA ASP A 334 -0.12 -33.29 6.76
C ASP A 334 -0.05 -32.19 5.67
N ALA A 335 0.00 -30.93 6.10
CA ALA A 335 0.33 -29.79 5.27
C ALA A 335 1.68 -29.23 5.71
N LEU A 336 2.64 -29.22 4.79
CA LEU A 336 4.00 -28.73 5.00
C LEU A 336 4.11 -27.31 4.50
N ILE A 337 4.37 -26.35 5.39
CA ILE A 337 4.37 -24.93 5.08
C ILE A 337 5.79 -24.39 4.95
N VAL A 338 6.04 -23.77 3.80
CA VAL A 338 7.27 -23.04 3.46
C VAL A 338 6.87 -21.68 2.83
N PHE A 339 7.81 -20.74 2.66
CA PHE A 339 7.43 -19.37 2.29
C PHE A 339 7.99 -18.89 0.94
N SER A 340 8.35 -19.84 0.05
CA SER A 340 8.69 -19.47 -1.33
C SER A 340 8.26 -20.56 -2.31
N LYS A 341 7.93 -20.15 -3.56
CA LYS A 341 7.69 -21.11 -4.65
C LYS A 341 8.84 -22.09 -4.80
N LYS A 342 10.10 -21.61 -4.69
CA LYS A 342 11.29 -22.43 -4.80
C LYS A 342 11.34 -23.50 -3.70
N SER A 343 11.07 -23.11 -2.45
CA SER A 343 11.03 -24.06 -1.31
C SER A 343 9.91 -25.09 -1.49
N VAL A 344 8.73 -24.66 -1.96
CA VAL A 344 7.59 -25.57 -2.23
C VAL A 344 8.00 -26.64 -3.24
N LEU A 345 8.53 -26.22 -4.40
CA LEU A 345 8.91 -27.16 -5.47
C LEU A 345 10.08 -28.07 -5.07
N ALA A 346 11.06 -27.54 -4.34
CA ALA A 346 12.19 -28.34 -3.85
C ALA A 346 11.75 -29.40 -2.82
N LEU A 347 10.85 -29.03 -1.89
CA LEU A 347 10.32 -29.96 -0.89
C LEU A 347 9.42 -31.02 -1.55
N ALA A 348 8.59 -30.63 -2.52
CA ALA A 348 7.75 -31.56 -3.28
C ALA A 348 8.61 -32.57 -4.04
N ALA A 349 9.64 -32.13 -4.77
CA ALA A 349 10.56 -33.00 -5.48
C ALA A 349 11.28 -33.97 -4.52
N HIS A 350 11.68 -33.53 -3.33
CA HIS A 350 12.27 -34.38 -2.32
C HIS A 350 11.31 -35.50 -1.87
N LEU A 351 10.04 -35.15 -1.60
CA LEU A 351 9.02 -36.12 -1.20
C LEU A 351 8.71 -37.13 -2.31
N GLU A 352 8.59 -36.68 -3.55
CA GLU A 352 8.37 -37.56 -4.71
C GLU A 352 9.53 -38.55 -4.90
N ASN A 353 10.79 -38.12 -4.68
CA ASN A 353 11.96 -39.01 -4.71
C ASN A 353 11.95 -40.08 -3.59
N GLU A 354 11.30 -39.81 -2.48
CA GLU A 354 11.06 -40.75 -1.38
C GLU A 354 9.77 -41.60 -1.60
N GLY A 355 9.11 -41.45 -2.77
CA GLY A 355 7.90 -42.20 -3.12
C GLY A 355 6.62 -41.64 -2.48
N ILE A 356 6.63 -40.42 -1.94
CA ILE A 356 5.49 -39.78 -1.29
C ILE A 356 4.84 -38.80 -2.26
N HIS A 357 3.64 -39.12 -2.72
CA HIS A 357 2.90 -38.25 -3.62
C HIS A 357 2.30 -37.05 -2.89
N CYS A 358 2.61 -35.84 -3.36
CA CYS A 358 2.15 -34.62 -2.73
C CYS A 358 1.39 -33.71 -3.70
N SER A 359 0.45 -32.93 -3.14
CA SER A 359 -0.17 -31.79 -3.83
C SER A 359 0.59 -30.51 -3.49
N VAL A 360 0.69 -29.62 -4.50
CA VAL A 360 1.49 -28.42 -4.40
C VAL A 360 0.61 -27.17 -4.54
N ILE A 361 0.68 -26.25 -3.56
CA ILE A 361 -0.14 -25.03 -3.54
C ILE A 361 0.73 -23.82 -3.19
N TYR A 362 0.74 -22.79 -4.06
CA TYR A 362 1.41 -21.51 -3.79
C TYR A 362 0.71 -20.35 -4.51
N GLY A 363 0.96 -19.12 -4.08
CA GLY A 363 0.20 -17.94 -4.51
C GLY A 363 0.11 -17.73 -6.03
N SER A 364 1.22 -17.91 -6.76
CA SER A 364 1.28 -17.75 -8.23
C SER A 364 0.92 -19.02 -9.03
N LEU A 365 0.32 -20.03 -8.39
CA LEU A 365 -0.10 -21.23 -9.09
C LEU A 365 -1.33 -20.92 -9.98
N PRO A 366 -1.32 -21.27 -11.29
CA PRO A 366 -2.48 -21.07 -12.15
C PRO A 366 -3.75 -21.70 -11.59
N PRO A 367 -4.91 -21.05 -11.71
CA PRO A 367 -6.16 -21.52 -11.09
C PRO A 367 -6.55 -22.94 -11.47
N ALA A 368 -6.44 -23.30 -12.75
CA ALA A 368 -6.76 -24.67 -13.21
C ALA A 368 -5.83 -25.71 -12.56
N THR A 369 -4.54 -25.42 -12.48
CA THR A 369 -3.55 -26.30 -11.83
C THR A 369 -3.84 -26.40 -10.33
N ARG A 370 -4.21 -25.28 -9.67
CA ARG A 370 -4.55 -25.29 -8.24
C ARG A 370 -5.78 -26.15 -7.97
N ARG A 371 -6.83 -26.01 -8.78
CA ARG A 371 -8.03 -26.87 -8.69
C ARG A 371 -7.67 -28.34 -8.81
N GLU A 372 -6.82 -28.67 -9.76
CA GLU A 372 -6.38 -30.06 -9.94
C GLU A 372 -5.57 -30.56 -8.73
N GLN A 373 -4.69 -29.74 -8.15
CA GLN A 373 -3.94 -30.12 -6.93
C GLN A 373 -4.90 -30.35 -5.75
N VAL A 374 -5.90 -29.49 -5.58
CA VAL A 374 -6.94 -29.64 -4.55
C VAL A 374 -7.76 -30.91 -4.80
N ARG A 375 -8.23 -31.14 -6.05
CA ARG A 375 -8.98 -32.34 -6.43
C ARG A 375 -8.18 -33.62 -6.11
N ARG A 376 -6.91 -33.68 -6.48
CA ARG A 376 -6.02 -34.83 -6.22
C ARG A 376 -5.89 -35.13 -4.73
N PHE A 377 -5.76 -34.10 -3.91
CA PHE A 377 -5.70 -34.27 -2.45
C PHE A 377 -7.02 -34.75 -1.86
N LEU A 378 -8.15 -34.18 -2.30
CA LEU A 378 -9.50 -34.60 -1.88
C LEU A 378 -9.80 -36.03 -2.31
N ALA A 379 -9.39 -36.42 -3.52
CA ALA A 379 -9.52 -37.78 -4.04
C ALA A 379 -8.53 -38.79 -3.40
N ARG A 380 -7.66 -38.31 -2.49
CA ARG A 380 -6.58 -39.12 -1.85
C ARG A 380 -5.58 -39.70 -2.85
N GLU A 381 -5.45 -39.11 -4.03
CA GLU A 381 -4.38 -39.43 -5.00
C GLU A 381 -3.01 -38.94 -4.53
N THR A 382 -3.02 -37.94 -3.63
CA THR A 382 -1.84 -37.44 -2.93
C THR A 382 -2.04 -37.53 -1.42
N GLU A 383 -0.95 -37.75 -0.68
CA GLU A 383 -0.99 -38.04 0.74
C GLU A 383 -0.84 -36.79 1.61
N VAL A 384 -0.06 -35.82 1.13
CA VAL A 384 0.30 -34.61 1.83
C VAL A 384 0.20 -33.38 0.92
N VAL A 385 0.14 -32.20 1.53
CA VAL A 385 0.16 -30.93 0.80
C VAL A 385 1.45 -30.19 1.13
N VAL A 386 2.14 -29.67 0.13
CA VAL A 386 3.24 -28.72 0.29
C VAL A 386 2.76 -27.34 -0.15
N SER A 387 2.76 -26.38 0.75
CA SER A 387 2.14 -25.07 0.46
C SER A 387 2.94 -23.89 1.02
N THR A 388 2.62 -22.71 0.50
CA THR A 388 2.93 -21.45 1.17
C THR A 388 1.77 -21.06 2.11
N ASP A 389 1.83 -19.86 2.68
CA ASP A 389 0.70 -19.23 3.40
C ASP A 389 -0.60 -19.13 2.59
N ALA A 390 -0.55 -19.35 1.27
CA ALA A 390 -1.72 -19.43 0.41
C ALA A 390 -2.75 -20.50 0.83
N ILE A 391 -2.35 -21.48 1.65
CA ILE A 391 -3.27 -22.51 2.18
C ILE A 391 -4.22 -21.95 3.25
N GLY A 392 -3.79 -20.95 4.01
CA GLY A 392 -4.60 -20.29 5.06
C GLY A 392 -5.65 -19.32 4.51
N MET A 393 -5.68 -19.12 3.19
CA MET A 393 -6.61 -18.20 2.55
C MET A 393 -7.73 -18.98 1.82
N GLY A 394 -8.69 -19.49 2.62
CA GLY A 394 -9.96 -19.98 2.12
C GLY A 394 -9.98 -21.35 1.45
N LEU A 395 -8.90 -22.13 1.48
CA LEU A 395 -8.92 -23.50 1.00
C LEU A 395 -9.50 -24.45 2.05
N ASN A 396 -10.67 -25.03 1.77
CA ASN A 396 -11.27 -26.05 2.62
C ASN A 396 -10.69 -27.45 2.31
N LEU A 397 -9.49 -27.72 2.85
CA LEU A 397 -8.82 -29.00 2.71
C LEU A 397 -8.93 -29.81 4.01
N PRO A 398 -9.13 -31.14 3.94
CA PRO A 398 -9.18 -32.02 5.12
C PRO A 398 -7.79 -32.25 5.73
N ILE A 399 -7.11 -31.16 6.12
CA ILE A 399 -5.80 -31.19 6.73
C ILE A 399 -5.94 -31.61 8.19
N ARG A 400 -5.12 -32.56 8.61
CA ARG A 400 -5.07 -33.05 9.98
C ARG A 400 -4.02 -32.35 10.83
N ARG A 401 -2.89 -31.97 10.21
CA ARG A 401 -1.77 -31.35 10.89
C ARG A 401 -1.08 -30.35 9.96
N ILE A 402 -0.76 -29.20 10.48
CA ILE A 402 0.03 -28.17 9.80
C ILE A 402 1.44 -28.19 10.38
N VAL A 403 2.42 -28.30 9.52
CA VAL A 403 3.84 -28.36 9.86
C VAL A 403 4.54 -27.15 9.25
N PHE A 404 5.00 -26.24 10.06
CA PHE A 404 5.83 -25.11 9.62
C PHE A 404 7.27 -25.62 9.44
N VAL A 405 7.63 -25.98 8.21
CA VAL A 405 9.00 -26.38 7.85
C VAL A 405 9.94 -25.17 7.88
N GLU A 406 9.43 -24.03 7.51
CA GLU A 406 10.08 -22.73 7.66
C GLU A 406 9.28 -21.87 8.64
N THR A 407 9.96 -21.13 9.52
CA THR A 407 9.35 -20.19 10.47
C THR A 407 9.67 -18.73 10.15
N ARG A 408 10.41 -18.49 9.07
CA ARG A 408 10.80 -17.16 8.60
C ARG A 408 10.29 -16.93 7.19
N LYS A 409 9.71 -15.77 6.98
CA LYS A 409 9.10 -15.31 5.73
C LYS A 409 9.82 -14.05 5.23
N PHE A 410 9.95 -13.88 3.92
CA PHE A 410 10.40 -12.65 3.31
C PHE A 410 9.20 -11.71 3.13
N ASP A 411 9.29 -10.50 3.67
CA ASP A 411 8.20 -9.50 3.66
C ASP A 411 8.27 -8.50 2.49
N GLY A 412 9.19 -8.73 1.55
CA GLY A 412 9.49 -7.82 0.46
C GLY A 412 10.78 -7.03 0.68
N VAL A 413 11.23 -6.89 1.92
CA VAL A 413 12.45 -6.14 2.30
C VAL A 413 13.41 -7.04 3.08
N ASN A 414 12.91 -7.73 4.12
CA ASN A 414 13.71 -8.54 5.03
C ASN A 414 13.10 -9.92 5.28
N LYS A 415 13.96 -10.88 5.72
CA LYS A 415 13.48 -12.14 6.29
C LYS A 415 13.14 -11.93 7.76
N ARG A 416 11.87 -12.03 8.12
CA ARG A 416 11.39 -11.93 9.51
C ARG A 416 10.74 -13.24 9.97
N THR A 417 10.67 -13.42 11.27
CA THR A 417 9.90 -14.51 11.89
C THR A 417 8.39 -14.24 11.73
N LEU A 418 7.61 -15.30 11.59
CA LEU A 418 6.14 -15.22 11.58
C LEU A 418 5.62 -14.64 12.88
N ASN A 419 4.61 -13.81 12.79
CA ASN A 419 3.87 -13.36 13.96
C ASN A 419 2.78 -14.39 14.35
N PRO A 420 2.25 -14.33 15.59
CA PRO A 420 1.23 -15.27 16.06
C PRO A 420 -0.05 -15.27 15.24
N GLU A 421 -0.43 -14.13 14.67
CA GLU A 421 -1.63 -13.98 13.85
C GLU A 421 -1.48 -14.71 12.51
N GLU A 422 -0.33 -14.58 11.84
CA GLU A 422 -0.02 -15.31 10.60
C GLU A 422 -0.05 -16.82 10.83
N ILE A 423 0.51 -17.29 11.95
CA ILE A 423 0.48 -18.72 12.32
C ILE A 423 -0.97 -19.19 12.50
N LYS A 424 -1.79 -18.42 13.22
CA LYS A 424 -3.21 -18.75 13.44
C LYS A 424 -4.05 -18.69 12.18
N GLN A 425 -3.72 -17.80 11.24
CA GLN A 425 -4.41 -17.69 9.97
C GLN A 425 -4.12 -18.89 9.06
N ILE A 426 -2.89 -19.39 9.07
CA ILE A 426 -2.49 -20.56 8.29
C ILE A 426 -3.04 -21.85 8.93
N ALA A 427 -3.12 -21.92 10.25
CA ALA A 427 -3.56 -23.05 11.02
C ALA A 427 -5.06 -23.03 11.33
#